data_27e35d6ad3ae929866cc5e4029c2882f
#
_entry.id   27e35d6ad3ae929866cc5e4029c2882f
#
_cell.length_a   1.000
_cell.length_b   1.000
_cell.length_c   1.000
_cell.angle_alpha   90.00
_cell.angle_beta   90.00
_cell.angle_gamma   90.00
#
_symmetry.space_group_name_H-M   'P 1'
#
loop_
_entity.id
_entity.type
_entity.pdbx_description
1 polymer ?
#
loop_
_entity_poly.entity_id
_entity_poly.type
_entity_poly.pdbx_seq_one_letter_code
_entity_poly.pdbx_strand_id
1 'polypeptide(L)'
;MSQVKFNHVFAFLLVLSTLSAFVIPPQYTNKALPQVQSVFAPVSSPARRLGSWVHGRVSLRESPDRRKAEDVKAENERLRLQVIELQAHLDFEQKRNAQWSTLGRLKDQCVPVDVVGADSGTRDSLALQGSTLEHVRDNAVALYPGGVAGQIRGRAGIAGAQLQLVTDRGFRVRGYFVRMTADLRPQRVFPATVLFEGVGGAMVVRPPLSQQDVAQAGLQVGDIAVADEREWPPELVGKALGAVTRIEPKRDASGFAEIRVEPSMNLKMLDEVMVMKR
;
A
#
# COMPACT_ATOMS: atom_id res chain seq x y z
N MET A 1 31.02 73.06 6.41
CA MET A 1 30.00 72.01 6.16
C MET A 1 30.72 70.69 6.43
N SER A 2 30.42 70.05 7.58
CA SER A 2 31.04 68.78 7.94
C SER A 2 30.45 67.65 7.09
N GLN A 3 31.29 66.99 6.30
CA GLN A 3 30.92 65.78 5.53
C GLN A 3 30.68 64.65 6.53
N VAL A 4 29.41 64.37 6.79
CA VAL A 4 29.03 63.16 7.56
C VAL A 4 29.40 61.98 6.70
N LYS A 5 30.40 61.19 7.14
CA LYS A 5 30.85 60.01 6.39
C LYS A 5 29.69 59.00 6.32
N PHE A 6 29.40 58.51 5.13
CA PHE A 6 28.33 57.54 4.86
C PHE A 6 28.26 56.38 5.88
N ASN A 7 29.41 55.91 6.35
CA ASN A 7 29.54 54.85 7.33
C ASN A 7 28.90 55.19 8.68
N HIS A 8 28.92 56.46 9.12
CA HIS A 8 28.31 56.87 10.39
C HIS A 8 26.79 56.93 10.30
N VAL A 9 26.26 57.36 9.13
CA VAL A 9 24.83 57.37 8.87
C VAL A 9 24.29 55.94 8.78
N PHE A 10 25.02 55.06 8.08
CA PHE A 10 24.67 53.67 7.97
C PHE A 10 24.68 52.93 9.33
N ALA A 11 25.73 53.11 10.13
CA ALA A 11 25.82 52.53 11.46
C ALA A 11 24.68 53.01 12.39
N PHE A 12 24.36 54.32 12.32
CA PHE A 12 23.27 54.90 13.08
C PHE A 12 21.89 54.29 12.69
N LEU A 13 21.62 54.13 11.40
CA LEU A 13 20.40 53.52 10.91
C LEU A 13 20.30 52.05 11.30
N LEU A 14 21.41 51.32 11.29
CA LEU A 14 21.43 49.91 11.67
C LEU A 14 21.17 49.73 13.18
N VAL A 15 21.76 50.58 14.03
CA VAL A 15 21.48 50.59 15.47
C VAL A 15 20.03 51.00 15.74
N LEU A 16 19.50 51.99 15.04
CA LEU A 16 18.11 52.43 15.19
C LEU A 16 17.13 51.32 14.78
N SER A 17 17.40 50.59 13.71
CA SER A 17 16.60 49.44 13.23
C SER A 17 16.59 48.30 14.23
N THR A 18 17.75 47.94 14.78
CA THR A 18 17.84 46.88 15.80
C THR A 18 17.16 47.27 17.12
N LEU A 19 17.30 48.53 17.54
CA LEU A 19 16.65 49.04 18.74
C LEU A 19 15.10 49.05 18.57
N SER A 20 14.60 49.44 17.40
CA SER A 20 13.17 49.45 17.12
C SER A 20 12.55 48.05 17.13
N ALA A 21 13.29 47.01 16.70
CA ALA A 21 12.84 45.62 16.72
C ALA A 21 12.70 45.04 18.15
N PHE A 22 13.52 45.59 19.10
CA PHE A 22 13.49 45.12 20.49
C PHE A 22 12.47 45.87 21.37
N VAL A 23 12.18 47.13 21.05
CA VAL A 23 11.36 48.01 21.90
C VAL A 23 9.89 48.02 21.50
N ILE A 24 9.57 47.68 20.23
CA ILE A 24 8.20 47.75 19.75
C ILE A 24 7.55 46.36 19.84
N PRO A 25 6.55 46.16 20.73
CA PRO A 25 5.83 44.90 20.80
C PRO A 25 5.10 44.61 19.46
N PRO A 26 5.03 43.33 19.02
CA PRO A 26 4.47 42.96 17.70
C PRO A 26 2.99 43.37 17.52
N GLN A 27 2.28 43.66 18.60
CA GLN A 27 0.88 44.11 18.59
C GLN A 27 0.71 45.52 17.97
N TYR A 28 1.70 46.38 17.99
CA TYR A 28 1.65 47.73 17.41
C TYR A 28 2.06 47.75 15.95
N THR A 29 2.91 46.80 15.52
CA THR A 29 3.38 46.71 14.14
C THR A 29 2.25 46.35 13.18
N ASN A 30 1.32 45.48 13.58
CA ASN A 30 0.19 45.06 12.73
C ASN A 30 -0.89 46.15 12.52
N LYS A 31 -0.98 47.14 13.42
CA LYS A 31 -1.93 48.27 13.28
C LYS A 31 -1.37 49.42 12.43
N ALA A 32 -0.07 49.56 12.35
CA ALA A 32 0.57 50.65 11.61
C ALA A 32 0.84 50.33 10.14
N LEU A 33 0.86 49.01 9.77
CA LEU A 33 1.14 48.59 8.37
C LEU A 33 0.26 49.22 7.31
N PRO A 34 -1.09 49.31 7.44
CA PRO A 34 -1.93 49.86 6.39
C PRO A 34 -1.76 51.38 6.22
N GLN A 35 -1.42 52.12 7.29
CA GLN A 35 -1.21 53.58 7.21
C GLN A 35 0.15 53.95 6.60
N VAL A 36 1.18 53.16 6.83
CA VAL A 36 2.49 53.36 6.20
C VAL A 36 2.47 53.06 4.72
N GLN A 37 1.69 52.05 4.30
CA GLN A 37 1.53 51.71 2.88
C GLN A 37 0.83 52.82 2.07
N SER A 38 -0.11 53.56 2.67
CA SER A 38 -0.79 54.65 1.98
C SER A 38 0.08 55.88 1.75
N VAL A 39 1.08 56.13 2.62
CA VAL A 39 2.04 57.26 2.50
C VAL A 39 3.12 56.96 1.47
N PHE A 40 3.51 55.71 1.31
CA PHE A 40 4.54 55.32 0.32
C PHE A 40 3.98 54.95 -1.06
N ALA A 41 2.66 54.79 -1.20
CA ALA A 41 2.02 54.46 -2.45
C ALA A 41 2.32 55.47 -3.61
N PRO A 42 2.30 56.79 -3.40
CA PRO A 42 2.56 57.73 -4.48
C PRO A 42 4.03 57.76 -4.93
N VAL A 43 5.00 57.35 -4.05
CA VAL A 43 6.42 57.35 -4.39
C VAL A 43 6.83 56.07 -5.16
N SER A 44 6.13 54.95 -4.94
CA SER A 44 6.40 53.70 -5.63
C SER A 44 5.85 53.57 -7.03
N SER A 45 4.84 54.39 -7.37
CA SER A 45 4.18 54.37 -8.68
C SER A 45 5.05 54.79 -9.86
N PRO A 46 5.85 55.86 -9.77
CA PRO A 46 6.74 56.24 -10.88
C PRO A 46 7.94 55.28 -11.02
N ALA A 47 8.44 54.71 -9.90
CA ALA A 47 9.54 53.73 -9.96
C ALA A 47 9.09 52.40 -10.63
N ARG A 48 7.84 51.95 -10.42
CA ARG A 48 7.30 50.82 -11.13
C ARG A 48 7.07 51.05 -12.62
N ARG A 49 6.67 52.27 -13.00
CA ARG A 49 6.52 52.67 -14.42
C ARG A 49 7.85 52.78 -15.13
N LEU A 50 8.89 53.28 -14.46
CA LEU A 50 10.26 53.33 -14.98
C LEU A 50 10.83 51.90 -15.10
N GLY A 51 10.65 51.05 -14.07
CA GLY A 51 11.06 49.67 -14.12
C GLY A 51 10.43 48.87 -15.23
N SER A 52 9.13 49.01 -15.47
CA SER A 52 8.42 48.37 -16.56
C SER A 52 8.81 48.90 -17.94
N TRP A 53 9.10 50.20 -18.05
CA TRP A 53 9.58 50.81 -19.30
C TRP A 53 11.01 50.35 -19.66
N VAL A 54 11.91 50.26 -18.69
CA VAL A 54 13.26 49.71 -18.88
C VAL A 54 13.21 48.21 -19.18
N HIS A 55 12.39 47.45 -18.45
CA HIS A 55 12.18 46.03 -18.69
C HIS A 55 11.61 45.76 -20.10
N GLY A 56 10.63 46.58 -20.52
CA GLY A 56 10.04 46.46 -21.87
C GLY A 56 11.00 46.80 -23.01
N ARG A 57 12.03 47.61 -22.78
CA ARG A 57 13.05 47.89 -23.80
C ARG A 57 14.24 46.98 -23.78
N VAL A 58 14.58 46.34 -22.62
CA VAL A 58 15.66 45.37 -22.50
C VAL A 58 15.19 43.98 -22.94
N SER A 59 13.91 43.67 -22.73
CA SER A 59 13.34 42.36 -23.17
C SER A 59 13.12 42.25 -24.69
N LEU A 60 13.23 43.36 -25.44
CA LEU A 60 13.06 43.36 -26.89
C LEU A 60 14.22 42.78 -27.69
N ARG A 61 15.26 42.26 -27.02
CA ARG A 61 16.36 41.57 -27.69
C ARG A 61 16.75 40.26 -26.99
N GLU A 62 15.74 39.48 -26.56
CA GLU A 62 15.99 38.07 -26.33
C GLU A 62 16.34 37.44 -27.67
N SER A 63 17.57 37.06 -27.82
CA SER A 63 18.04 36.38 -29.04
C SER A 63 17.22 35.10 -29.21
N PRO A 64 16.77 34.79 -30.45
CA PRO A 64 15.98 33.58 -30.73
C PRO A 64 16.68 32.30 -30.25
N ASP A 65 17.98 32.31 -30.06
CA ASP A 65 18.77 31.22 -29.51
C ASP A 65 18.55 30.99 -28.01
N ARG A 66 18.20 32.02 -27.25
CA ARG A 66 17.96 31.91 -25.81
C ARG A 66 16.60 31.25 -25.52
N ARG A 67 15.56 31.59 -26.30
CA ARG A 67 14.25 30.93 -26.21
C ARG A 67 14.34 29.46 -26.61
N LYS A 68 15.06 29.14 -27.69
CA LYS A 68 15.32 27.77 -28.09
C LYS A 68 16.07 26.99 -27.02
N ALA A 69 17.04 27.61 -26.34
CA ALA A 69 17.79 26.95 -25.24
C ALA A 69 16.91 26.71 -24.01
N GLU A 70 15.98 27.60 -23.70
CA GLU A 70 15.02 27.44 -22.59
C GLU A 70 13.97 26.36 -22.95
N ASP A 71 13.46 26.36 -24.16
CA ASP A 71 12.53 25.33 -24.65
C ASP A 71 13.18 23.93 -24.62
N VAL A 72 14.43 23.81 -25.08
CA VAL A 72 15.19 22.55 -25.03
C VAL A 72 15.46 22.09 -23.59
N LYS A 73 15.73 23.02 -22.67
CA LYS A 73 15.88 22.67 -21.25
C LYS A 73 14.57 22.17 -20.66
N ALA A 74 13.46 22.85 -20.90
CA ALA A 74 12.14 22.45 -20.44
C ALA A 74 11.74 21.07 -21.00
N GLU A 75 12.02 20.84 -22.28
CA GLU A 75 11.80 19.53 -22.91
C GLU A 75 12.69 18.44 -22.29
N ASN A 76 13.96 18.74 -22.00
CA ASN A 76 14.88 17.80 -21.37
C ASN A 76 14.45 17.45 -19.95
N GLU A 77 13.97 18.42 -19.17
CA GLU A 77 13.40 18.18 -17.84
C GLU A 77 12.14 17.33 -17.92
N ARG A 78 11.24 17.61 -18.87
CA ARG A 78 10.05 16.82 -19.09
C ARG A 78 10.37 15.37 -19.45
N LEU A 79 11.31 15.18 -20.38
CA LEU A 79 11.76 13.83 -20.78
C LEU A 79 12.41 13.09 -19.61
N ARG A 80 13.19 13.76 -18.78
CA ARG A 80 13.77 13.16 -17.57
C ARG A 80 12.68 12.67 -16.60
N LEU A 81 11.65 13.50 -16.36
CA LEU A 81 10.53 13.11 -15.51
C LEU A 81 9.79 11.90 -16.09
N GLN A 82 9.55 11.87 -17.40
CA GLN A 82 8.95 10.72 -18.06
C GLN A 82 9.79 9.46 -17.93
N VAL A 83 11.12 9.55 -18.09
CA VAL A 83 12.02 8.41 -17.90
C VAL A 83 11.95 7.89 -16.46
N ILE A 84 11.94 8.77 -15.45
CA ILE A 84 11.82 8.37 -14.04
C ILE A 84 10.48 7.67 -13.80
N GLU A 85 9.39 8.21 -14.32
CA GLU A 85 8.05 7.63 -14.19
C GLU A 85 7.97 6.24 -14.84
N LEU A 86 8.48 6.12 -16.07
CA LEU A 86 8.52 4.84 -16.78
C LEU A 86 9.40 3.80 -16.07
N GLN A 87 10.55 4.21 -15.54
CA GLN A 87 11.41 3.33 -14.74
C GLN A 87 10.71 2.84 -13.48
N ALA A 88 10.07 3.75 -12.73
CA ALA A 88 9.31 3.39 -11.55
C ALA A 88 8.16 2.42 -11.88
N HIS A 89 7.49 2.62 -13.00
CA HIS A 89 6.43 1.72 -13.47
C HIS A 89 6.97 0.34 -13.86
N LEU A 90 8.08 0.28 -14.58
CA LEU A 90 8.75 -0.98 -14.93
C LEU A 90 9.21 -1.74 -13.68
N ASP A 91 9.81 -1.07 -12.71
CA ASP A 91 10.23 -1.68 -11.45
C ASP A 91 9.04 -2.23 -10.67
N PHE A 92 7.93 -1.50 -10.64
CA PHE A 92 6.68 -1.96 -10.03
C PHE A 92 6.15 -3.23 -10.71
N GLU A 93 6.06 -3.22 -12.05
CA GLU A 93 5.60 -4.37 -12.83
C GLU A 93 6.52 -5.59 -12.66
N GLN A 94 7.84 -5.39 -12.64
CA GLN A 94 8.80 -6.46 -12.40
C GLN A 94 8.64 -7.09 -11.01
N LYS A 95 8.50 -6.27 -9.97
CA LYS A 95 8.25 -6.75 -8.60
C LYS A 95 6.94 -7.52 -8.51
N ARG A 96 5.87 -7.00 -9.11
CA ARG A 96 4.58 -7.65 -9.19
C ARG A 96 4.69 -9.00 -9.90
N ASN A 97 5.32 -9.05 -11.07
CA ASN A 97 5.52 -10.29 -11.79
C ASN A 97 6.36 -11.31 -11.02
N ALA A 98 7.40 -10.87 -10.30
CA ALA A 98 8.23 -11.74 -9.46
C ALA A 98 7.41 -12.35 -8.31
N GLN A 99 6.55 -11.57 -7.66
CA GLN A 99 5.66 -12.07 -6.61
C GLN A 99 4.70 -13.14 -7.14
N TRP A 100 4.10 -12.91 -8.31
CA TRP A 100 3.16 -13.83 -8.92
C TRP A 100 3.82 -15.03 -9.62
N SER A 101 5.14 -15.02 -9.80
CA SER A 101 5.88 -16.18 -10.34
C SER A 101 5.78 -17.42 -9.44
N THR A 102 5.54 -17.23 -8.14
CA THR A 102 5.33 -18.32 -7.16
C THR A 102 4.11 -19.18 -7.47
N LEU A 103 3.13 -18.65 -8.22
CA LEU A 103 1.94 -19.40 -8.64
C LEU A 103 2.24 -20.40 -9.77
N GLY A 104 3.37 -20.26 -10.49
CA GLY A 104 3.74 -21.14 -11.58
C GLY A 104 2.67 -21.20 -12.67
N ARG A 105 2.29 -22.42 -13.08
CA ARG A 105 1.28 -22.66 -14.14
C ARG A 105 -0.12 -22.13 -13.80
N LEU A 106 -0.43 -21.92 -12.53
CA LEU A 106 -1.73 -21.36 -12.11
C LEU A 106 -1.91 -19.93 -12.58
N LYS A 107 -0.83 -19.18 -12.82
CA LYS A 107 -0.90 -17.80 -13.30
C LYS A 107 -1.72 -17.69 -14.60
N ASP A 108 -1.59 -18.63 -15.51
CA ASP A 108 -2.30 -18.62 -16.79
C ASP A 108 -3.79 -18.92 -16.65
N GLN A 109 -4.17 -19.61 -15.57
CA GLN A 109 -5.55 -19.97 -15.25
C GLN A 109 -6.24 -18.93 -14.34
N CYS A 110 -5.53 -17.88 -13.97
CA CYS A 110 -6.05 -16.81 -13.12
C CYS A 110 -6.18 -15.50 -13.88
N VAL A 111 -6.98 -14.59 -13.34
CA VAL A 111 -7.04 -13.19 -13.75
C VAL A 111 -6.66 -12.33 -12.56
N PRO A 112 -5.85 -11.29 -12.75
CA PRO A 112 -5.60 -10.28 -11.74
C PRO A 112 -6.86 -9.45 -11.52
N VAL A 113 -7.18 -9.18 -10.27
CA VAL A 113 -8.33 -8.38 -9.87
C VAL A 113 -7.89 -7.45 -8.75
N ASP A 114 -8.19 -6.16 -8.92
CA ASP A 114 -7.84 -5.12 -7.96
C ASP A 114 -8.74 -5.19 -6.74
N VAL A 115 -8.16 -4.93 -5.57
CA VAL A 115 -8.86 -4.78 -4.31
C VAL A 115 -9.15 -3.30 -4.10
N VAL A 116 -10.42 -2.95 -4.00
CA VAL A 116 -10.85 -1.54 -3.85
C VAL A 116 -10.98 -1.13 -2.38
N GLY A 117 -11.15 -2.12 -1.51
CA GLY A 117 -11.25 -1.86 -0.07
C GLY A 117 -11.48 -3.12 0.74
N ALA A 118 -11.21 -3.00 2.04
CA ALA A 118 -11.54 -4.02 3.03
C ALA A 118 -12.84 -3.63 3.73
N ASP A 119 -13.68 -4.64 4.05
CA ASP A 119 -14.84 -4.40 4.90
C ASP A 119 -14.37 -4.01 6.31
N SER A 120 -14.85 -2.87 6.79
CA SER A 120 -14.57 -2.39 8.14
C SER A 120 -15.45 -3.06 9.21
N GLY A 121 -16.33 -3.97 8.81
CA GLY A 121 -17.26 -4.67 9.68
C GLY A 121 -16.64 -5.86 10.42
N THR A 122 -17.51 -6.71 10.93
CA THR A 122 -17.12 -7.92 11.69
C THR A 122 -16.64 -9.07 10.80
N ARG A 123 -16.75 -8.92 9.49
CA ARG A 123 -16.32 -9.91 8.49
C ARG A 123 -14.96 -9.58 7.91
N ASP A 124 -14.17 -10.60 7.67
CA ASP A 124 -12.92 -10.49 6.95
C ASP A 124 -13.22 -10.67 5.46
N SER A 125 -13.58 -9.57 4.78
CA SER A 125 -13.87 -9.58 3.34
C SER A 125 -13.23 -8.39 2.63
N LEU A 126 -12.97 -8.56 1.32
CA LEU A 126 -12.44 -7.53 0.44
C LEU A 126 -13.43 -7.26 -0.68
N ALA A 127 -13.57 -5.98 -1.02
CA ALA A 127 -14.30 -5.58 -2.21
C ALA A 127 -13.36 -5.62 -3.42
N LEU A 128 -13.77 -6.34 -4.45
CA LEU A 128 -13.04 -6.50 -5.71
C LEU A 128 -13.71 -5.70 -6.81
N GLN A 129 -12.91 -5.09 -7.67
CA GLN A 129 -13.39 -4.39 -8.85
C GLN A 129 -12.50 -4.70 -10.06
N GLY A 130 -13.11 -4.79 -11.23
CA GLY A 130 -12.41 -4.99 -12.49
C GLY A 130 -13.31 -5.58 -13.56
N SER A 131 -13.06 -5.22 -14.81
CA SER A 131 -13.77 -5.77 -15.98
C SER A 131 -13.54 -7.28 -16.16
N THR A 132 -12.47 -7.81 -15.59
CA THR A 132 -12.12 -9.23 -15.64
C THR A 132 -13.05 -10.11 -14.81
N LEU A 133 -13.80 -9.52 -13.86
CA LEU A 133 -14.76 -10.24 -13.01
C LEU A 133 -15.91 -10.88 -13.78
N GLU A 134 -16.24 -10.40 -14.97
CA GLU A 134 -17.27 -11.01 -15.82
C GLU A 134 -16.94 -12.47 -16.25
N HIS A 135 -15.66 -12.81 -16.25
CA HIS A 135 -15.16 -14.15 -16.61
C HIS A 135 -14.93 -15.04 -15.39
N VAL A 136 -15.31 -14.58 -14.20
CA VAL A 136 -15.14 -15.29 -12.94
C VAL A 136 -16.45 -15.94 -12.51
N ARG A 137 -16.37 -17.19 -12.02
CA ARG A 137 -17.52 -17.90 -11.46
C ARG A 137 -17.83 -17.44 -10.04
N ASP A 138 -19.08 -17.61 -9.67
CA ASP A 138 -19.45 -17.62 -8.26
C ASP A 138 -18.65 -18.72 -7.54
N ASN A 139 -18.21 -18.44 -6.33
CA ASN A 139 -17.36 -19.31 -5.52
C ASN A 139 -15.93 -19.56 -6.10
N ALA A 140 -15.48 -18.78 -7.07
CA ALA A 140 -14.10 -18.85 -7.54
C ALA A 140 -13.12 -18.56 -6.40
N VAL A 141 -12.01 -19.30 -6.40
CA VAL A 141 -10.98 -19.13 -5.39
C VAL A 141 -10.03 -18.04 -5.80
N ALA A 142 -9.71 -17.17 -4.84
CA ALA A 142 -8.72 -16.12 -5.00
C ALA A 142 -7.41 -16.51 -4.30
N LEU A 143 -6.31 -16.23 -4.96
CA LEU A 143 -4.95 -16.53 -4.52
C LEU A 143 -4.18 -15.24 -4.26
N TYR A 144 -3.22 -15.32 -3.37
CA TYR A 144 -2.17 -14.32 -3.15
C TYR A 144 -0.81 -15.01 -3.27
N PRO A 145 0.33 -14.29 -3.34
CA PRO A 145 1.64 -14.91 -3.51
C PRO A 145 1.99 -15.99 -2.47
N GLY A 146 1.44 -15.89 -1.27
CA GLY A 146 1.65 -16.84 -0.17
C GLY A 146 0.71 -18.04 -0.15
N GLY A 147 -0.36 -18.07 -0.97
CA GLY A 147 -1.33 -19.17 -0.95
C GLY A 147 -2.76 -18.75 -1.32
N VAL A 148 -3.74 -19.31 -0.62
CA VAL A 148 -5.15 -19.03 -0.83
C VAL A 148 -5.58 -17.82 0.00
N ALA A 149 -6.13 -16.80 -0.66
CA ALA A 149 -6.69 -15.62 0.01
C ALA A 149 -8.12 -15.85 0.50
N GLY A 150 -8.94 -16.52 -0.31
CA GLY A 150 -10.35 -16.73 0.01
C GLY A 150 -11.16 -17.21 -1.18
N GLN A 151 -12.48 -16.96 -1.11
CA GLN A 151 -13.43 -17.36 -2.14
C GLN A 151 -14.41 -16.24 -2.43
N ILE A 152 -14.72 -16.02 -3.70
CA ILE A 152 -15.72 -15.04 -4.11
C ILE A 152 -17.10 -15.48 -3.62
N ARG A 153 -17.82 -14.55 -3.01
CA ARG A 153 -19.20 -14.76 -2.56
C ARG A 153 -20.15 -13.90 -3.38
N GLY A 154 -21.22 -14.55 -3.84
CA GLY A 154 -22.18 -13.91 -4.71
C GLY A 154 -21.70 -13.81 -6.15
N ARG A 155 -22.54 -13.24 -7.00
CA ARG A 155 -22.27 -13.14 -8.42
C ARG A 155 -21.30 -12.00 -8.69
N ALA A 156 -20.15 -12.34 -9.23
CA ALA A 156 -19.24 -11.34 -9.77
C ALA A 156 -19.90 -10.64 -10.98
N GLY A 157 -19.86 -9.34 -11.02
CA GLY A 157 -20.47 -8.55 -12.09
C GLY A 157 -19.85 -7.17 -12.22
N ILE A 158 -20.40 -6.34 -13.08
CA ILE A 158 -19.93 -4.96 -13.35
C ILE A 158 -19.85 -4.12 -12.06
N ALA A 159 -20.74 -4.38 -11.09
CA ALA A 159 -20.74 -3.70 -9.79
C ALA A 159 -19.60 -4.16 -8.84
N GLY A 160 -18.80 -5.14 -9.25
CA GLY A 160 -17.75 -5.73 -8.42
C GLY A 160 -18.12 -7.10 -7.84
N ALA A 161 -17.27 -7.62 -6.97
CA ALA A 161 -17.46 -8.87 -6.24
C ALA A 161 -16.97 -8.73 -4.80
N GLN A 162 -17.46 -9.58 -3.91
CA GLN A 162 -16.98 -9.67 -2.54
C GLN A 162 -16.14 -10.93 -2.38
N LEU A 163 -14.91 -10.77 -1.93
CA LEU A 163 -14.00 -11.85 -1.57
C LEU A 163 -14.13 -12.13 -0.07
N GLN A 164 -14.64 -13.28 0.30
CA GLN A 164 -14.59 -13.78 1.67
C GLN A 164 -13.21 -14.37 1.92
N LEU A 165 -12.47 -13.81 2.87
CA LEU A 165 -11.12 -14.28 3.21
C LEU A 165 -11.17 -15.63 3.95
N VAL A 166 -10.09 -16.40 3.87
CA VAL A 166 -9.97 -17.67 4.61
C VAL A 166 -10.04 -17.46 6.13
N THR A 167 -9.72 -16.26 6.59
CA THR A 167 -9.79 -15.86 8.00
C THR A 167 -11.16 -15.41 8.47
N ASP A 168 -12.12 -15.22 7.53
CA ASP A 168 -13.47 -14.74 7.87
C ASP A 168 -14.24 -15.75 8.72
N ARG A 169 -15.01 -15.24 9.67
CA ARG A 169 -15.88 -16.08 10.50
C ARG A 169 -16.92 -16.80 9.64
N GLY A 170 -16.90 -18.13 9.72
CA GLY A 170 -17.76 -18.98 8.93
C GLY A 170 -17.18 -19.44 7.59
N PHE A 171 -15.98 -18.97 7.20
CA PHE A 171 -15.23 -19.61 6.14
C PHE A 171 -14.74 -20.97 6.61
N ARG A 172 -14.94 -22.00 5.78
CA ARG A 172 -14.54 -23.38 6.09
C ARG A 172 -13.85 -23.99 4.89
N VAL A 173 -12.74 -24.68 5.14
CA VAL A 173 -11.99 -25.38 4.10
C VAL A 173 -11.32 -26.62 4.69
N ARG A 174 -11.31 -27.69 3.94
CA ARG A 174 -10.57 -28.90 4.30
C ARG A 174 -9.10 -28.77 3.90
N GLY A 175 -8.24 -29.38 4.69
CA GLY A 175 -6.82 -29.39 4.41
C GLY A 175 -6.06 -30.31 5.35
N TYR A 176 -4.74 -30.30 5.23
CA TYR A 176 -3.85 -31.08 6.07
C TYR A 176 -2.57 -30.29 6.37
N PHE A 177 -1.76 -30.81 7.29
CA PHE A 177 -0.53 -30.16 7.68
C PHE A 177 0.67 -30.79 6.99
N VAL A 178 1.60 -29.94 6.52
CA VAL A 178 2.88 -30.36 5.95
C VAL A 178 4.03 -29.62 6.62
N ARG A 179 5.16 -30.28 6.70
CA ARG A 179 6.44 -29.71 7.11
C ARG A 179 7.39 -29.76 5.94
N MET A 180 8.10 -28.67 5.70
CA MET A 180 9.17 -28.66 4.72
C MET A 180 10.40 -29.32 5.34
N THR A 181 10.90 -30.38 4.71
CA THR A 181 12.16 -31.02 5.11
C THR A 181 13.35 -30.16 4.69
N ALA A 182 14.54 -30.47 5.20
CA ALA A 182 15.79 -29.81 4.80
C ALA A 182 16.02 -29.82 3.27
N ASP A 183 15.53 -30.87 2.59
CA ASP A 183 15.60 -31.01 1.12
C ASP A 183 14.49 -30.30 0.38
N LEU A 184 13.76 -29.39 1.06
CA LEU A 184 12.61 -28.63 0.52
C LEU A 184 11.46 -29.51 0.00
N ARG A 185 11.32 -30.75 0.52
CA ARG A 185 10.21 -31.64 0.19
C ARG A 185 9.11 -31.50 1.22
N PRO A 186 7.84 -31.34 0.80
CA PRO A 186 6.72 -31.32 1.72
C PRO A 186 6.46 -32.72 2.27
N GLN A 187 6.52 -32.87 3.59
CA GLN A 187 6.16 -34.09 4.30
C GLN A 187 4.86 -33.86 5.05
N ARG A 188 3.88 -34.76 4.86
CA ARG A 188 2.63 -34.70 5.62
C ARG A 188 2.91 -35.03 7.08
N VAL A 189 2.52 -34.11 7.97
CA VAL A 189 2.74 -34.25 9.42
C VAL A 189 1.56 -34.96 10.08
N PHE A 190 0.35 -34.56 9.72
CA PHE A 190 -0.87 -35.15 10.28
C PHE A 190 -1.56 -36.07 9.25
N PRO A 191 -1.89 -37.32 9.61
CA PRO A 191 -2.37 -38.30 8.63
C PRO A 191 -3.76 -38.00 8.10
N ALA A 192 -4.64 -37.37 8.90
CA ALA A 192 -5.98 -37.05 8.52
C ALA A 192 -6.11 -35.67 7.88
N THR A 193 -7.12 -35.50 7.03
CA THR A 193 -7.59 -34.20 6.59
C THR A 193 -8.44 -33.58 7.69
N VAL A 194 -8.22 -32.31 8.00
CA VAL A 194 -8.90 -31.54 9.04
C VAL A 194 -9.69 -30.41 8.42
N LEU A 195 -10.67 -29.89 9.13
CA LEU A 195 -11.44 -28.72 8.73
C LEU A 195 -10.85 -27.48 9.40
N PHE A 196 -10.48 -26.50 8.61
CA PHE A 196 -10.08 -25.17 9.08
C PHE A 196 -11.29 -24.25 9.04
N GLU A 197 -11.52 -23.51 10.11
CA GLU A 197 -12.59 -22.51 10.24
C GLU A 197 -11.97 -21.15 10.57
N GLY A 198 -12.37 -20.12 9.81
CA GLY A 198 -11.97 -18.74 10.05
C GLY A 198 -12.59 -18.20 11.35
N VAL A 199 -11.79 -17.45 12.12
CA VAL A 199 -12.22 -16.88 13.41
C VAL A 199 -11.99 -15.37 13.51
N GLY A 200 -11.60 -14.74 12.42
CA GLY A 200 -11.21 -13.34 12.35
C GLY A 200 -9.69 -13.20 12.47
N GLY A 201 -9.04 -12.84 11.36
CA GLY A 201 -7.58 -12.72 11.27
C GLY A 201 -6.79 -14.02 11.28
N ALA A 202 -7.42 -15.16 11.62
CA ALA A 202 -6.79 -16.47 11.65
C ALA A 202 -7.80 -17.58 11.36
N MET A 203 -7.31 -18.81 11.25
CA MET A 203 -8.11 -20.03 11.18
C MET A 203 -7.82 -20.91 12.38
N VAL A 204 -8.78 -21.76 12.76
CA VAL A 204 -8.63 -22.80 13.77
C VAL A 204 -9.08 -24.14 13.23
N VAL A 205 -8.56 -25.22 13.76
CA VAL A 205 -8.99 -26.58 13.40
C VAL A 205 -10.31 -26.92 14.11
N ARG A 206 -11.26 -27.48 13.36
CA ARG A 206 -12.56 -27.93 13.86
C ARG A 206 -12.89 -29.35 13.36
N PRO A 207 -13.37 -30.27 14.20
CA PRO A 207 -13.34 -30.18 15.66
C PRO A 207 -11.90 -30.08 16.18
N PRO A 208 -11.69 -29.61 17.42
CA PRO A 208 -10.35 -29.58 18.02
C PRO A 208 -9.73 -30.97 18.03
N LEU A 209 -8.42 -31.08 17.80
CA LEU A 209 -7.70 -32.36 17.83
C LEU A 209 -7.36 -32.75 19.27
N SER A 210 -7.25 -34.04 19.54
CA SER A 210 -6.76 -34.48 20.85
C SER A 210 -5.30 -34.07 21.05
N GLN A 211 -4.91 -33.72 22.25
CA GLN A 211 -3.50 -33.41 22.57
C GLN A 211 -2.59 -34.62 22.28
N GLN A 212 -3.09 -35.83 22.49
CA GLN A 212 -2.37 -37.06 22.20
C GLN A 212 -2.10 -37.20 20.70
N ASP A 213 -3.10 -36.98 19.83
CA ASP A 213 -2.94 -37.05 18.37
C ASP A 213 -1.95 -35.98 17.87
N VAL A 214 -2.05 -34.76 18.39
CA VAL A 214 -1.13 -33.67 18.06
C VAL A 214 0.31 -34.00 18.44
N ALA A 215 0.49 -34.56 19.65
CA ALA A 215 1.83 -34.98 20.14
C ALA A 215 2.37 -36.18 19.34
N GLN A 216 1.53 -37.18 19.07
CA GLN A 216 1.90 -38.37 18.30
C GLN A 216 2.28 -38.03 16.86
N ALA A 217 1.55 -37.12 16.22
CA ALA A 217 1.86 -36.59 14.88
C ALA A 217 3.09 -35.69 14.89
N GLY A 218 3.48 -35.18 16.04
CA GLY A 218 4.59 -34.24 16.17
C GLY A 218 4.33 -32.90 15.51
N LEU A 219 3.06 -32.45 15.49
CA LEU A 219 2.68 -31.15 14.93
C LEU A 219 3.33 -30.00 15.72
N GLN A 220 3.90 -29.03 15.03
CA GLN A 220 4.67 -27.94 15.63
C GLN A 220 4.28 -26.58 15.05
N VAL A 221 4.60 -25.51 15.79
CA VAL A 221 4.56 -24.14 15.28
C VAL A 221 5.52 -24.03 14.10
N GLY A 222 5.04 -23.42 13.01
CA GLY A 222 5.77 -23.34 11.74
C GLY A 222 5.35 -24.37 10.70
N ASP A 223 4.62 -25.44 11.07
CA ASP A 223 4.04 -26.36 10.09
C ASP A 223 3.00 -25.61 9.22
N ILE A 224 2.92 -25.99 7.96
CA ILE A 224 2.08 -25.30 6.97
C ILE A 224 0.76 -26.04 6.81
N ALA A 225 -0.34 -25.34 6.95
CA ALA A 225 -1.66 -25.81 6.57
C ALA A 225 -1.85 -25.64 5.06
N VAL A 226 -2.24 -26.70 4.37
CA VAL A 226 -2.49 -26.71 2.92
C VAL A 226 -3.89 -27.16 2.60
N ALA A 227 -4.45 -26.63 1.52
CA ALA A 227 -5.80 -26.92 1.08
C ALA A 227 -5.92 -28.35 0.50
N ASP A 228 -7.04 -29.01 0.82
CA ASP A 228 -7.46 -30.31 0.26
C ASP A 228 -9.01 -30.33 0.15
N GLU A 229 -9.54 -29.28 -0.51
CA GLU A 229 -10.99 -29.13 -0.66
C GLU A 229 -11.45 -29.75 -1.98
N ARG A 230 -12.38 -30.69 -1.89
CA ARG A 230 -12.86 -31.46 -3.06
C ARG A 230 -13.66 -30.64 -4.06
N GLU A 231 -14.29 -29.57 -3.59
CA GLU A 231 -15.08 -28.69 -4.44
C GLU A 231 -14.20 -27.69 -5.22
N TRP A 232 -12.93 -27.59 -4.85
CA TRP A 232 -11.99 -26.72 -5.52
C TRP A 232 -11.31 -27.41 -6.70
N PRO A 233 -10.83 -26.64 -7.68
CA PRO A 233 -10.01 -27.18 -8.75
C PRO A 233 -8.79 -27.96 -8.20
N PRO A 234 -8.46 -29.10 -8.80
CA PRO A 234 -7.38 -29.96 -8.31
C PRO A 234 -6.02 -29.28 -8.26
N GLU A 235 -5.80 -28.24 -9.05
CA GLU A 235 -4.60 -27.42 -9.06
C GLU A 235 -4.39 -26.64 -7.77
N LEU A 236 -5.43 -26.47 -6.96
CA LEU A 236 -5.40 -25.80 -5.67
C LEU A 236 -5.07 -26.74 -4.51
N VAL A 237 -5.11 -28.04 -4.72
CA VAL A 237 -4.72 -29.02 -3.71
C VAL A 237 -3.23 -28.81 -3.38
N GLY A 238 -2.93 -28.72 -2.09
CA GLY A 238 -1.57 -28.46 -1.60
C GLY A 238 -1.17 -27.00 -1.59
N LYS A 239 -2.04 -26.06 -1.98
CA LYS A 239 -1.79 -24.62 -1.81
C LYS A 239 -1.90 -24.23 -0.34
N ALA A 240 -0.97 -23.37 0.10
CA ALA A 240 -0.92 -22.94 1.49
C ALA A 240 -2.17 -22.14 1.88
N LEU A 241 -2.70 -22.44 3.06
CA LEU A 241 -3.71 -21.65 3.75
C LEU A 241 -3.07 -20.70 4.77
N GLY A 242 -1.95 -21.13 5.35
CA GLY A 242 -1.18 -20.41 6.35
C GLY A 242 -0.21 -21.31 7.10
N ALA A 243 0.44 -20.78 8.12
CA ALA A 243 1.32 -21.52 9.01
C ALA A 243 0.71 -21.66 10.40
N VAL A 244 1.04 -22.73 11.10
CA VAL A 244 0.68 -22.91 12.51
C VAL A 244 1.46 -21.88 13.33
N THR A 245 0.73 -20.98 13.99
CA THR A 245 1.33 -19.94 14.85
C THR A 245 1.20 -20.28 16.32
N ARG A 246 0.22 -21.11 16.68
CA ARG A 246 -0.04 -21.46 18.08
C ARG A 246 -0.69 -22.84 18.20
N ILE A 247 -0.27 -23.59 19.23
CA ILE A 247 -0.88 -24.84 19.66
C ILE A 247 -1.06 -24.73 21.18
N GLU A 248 -2.30 -24.63 21.63
CA GLU A 248 -2.60 -24.44 23.05
C GLU A 248 -3.63 -25.49 23.53
N PRO A 249 -3.58 -25.90 24.80
CA PRO A 249 -4.66 -26.67 25.39
C PRO A 249 -5.98 -25.89 25.31
N LYS A 250 -7.04 -26.51 24.88
CA LYS A 250 -8.34 -25.87 24.85
C LYS A 250 -8.88 -25.65 26.25
N ARG A 251 -9.24 -24.41 26.59
CA ARG A 251 -9.64 -24.02 27.96
C ARG A 251 -10.89 -24.75 28.44
N ASP A 252 -11.86 -24.99 27.54
CA ASP A 252 -13.18 -25.55 27.87
C ASP A 252 -13.24 -27.08 27.67
N ALA A 253 -12.16 -27.71 27.25
CA ALA A 253 -12.12 -29.16 26.98
C ALA A 253 -10.71 -29.72 27.25
N SER A 254 -10.50 -30.22 28.45
CA SER A 254 -9.25 -30.88 28.81
C SER A 254 -8.98 -32.07 27.90
N GLY A 255 -7.74 -32.23 27.42
CA GLY A 255 -7.37 -33.29 26.47
C GLY A 255 -7.44 -32.91 24.99
N PHE A 256 -7.96 -31.73 24.65
CA PHE A 256 -7.97 -31.22 23.28
C PHE A 256 -7.03 -30.02 23.12
N ALA A 257 -6.49 -29.87 21.91
CA ALA A 257 -5.65 -28.74 21.51
C ALA A 257 -6.40 -27.82 20.55
N GLU A 258 -6.28 -26.53 20.74
CA GLU A 258 -6.66 -25.52 19.76
C GLU A 258 -5.42 -25.17 18.94
N ILE A 259 -5.51 -25.38 17.63
CA ILE A 259 -4.45 -25.11 16.69
C ILE A 259 -4.83 -23.89 15.90
N ARG A 260 -4.02 -22.85 15.98
CA ARG A 260 -4.20 -21.59 15.28
C ARG A 260 -3.28 -21.53 14.06
N VAL A 261 -3.87 -21.20 12.93
CA VAL A 261 -3.19 -21.05 11.64
C VAL A 261 -3.39 -19.64 11.14
N GLU A 262 -2.33 -18.99 10.74
CA GLU A 262 -2.38 -17.63 10.20
C GLU A 262 -1.77 -17.59 8.80
N PRO A 263 -2.35 -16.83 7.86
CA PRO A 263 -1.75 -16.56 6.56
C PRO A 263 -0.36 -15.92 6.72
N SER A 264 0.51 -16.09 5.72
CA SER A 264 1.88 -15.54 5.75
C SER A 264 1.93 -14.01 5.77
N MET A 265 0.83 -13.35 5.45
CA MET A 265 0.66 -11.90 5.50
C MET A 265 -0.77 -11.52 5.88
N ASN A 266 -0.96 -10.27 6.25
CA ASN A 266 -2.30 -9.75 6.52
C ASN A 266 -3.09 -9.62 5.22
N LEU A 267 -4.08 -10.50 5.02
CA LEU A 267 -4.89 -10.55 3.80
C LEU A 267 -5.73 -9.29 3.58
N LYS A 268 -6.02 -8.49 4.62
CA LYS A 268 -6.75 -7.22 4.48
C LYS A 268 -5.92 -6.10 3.82
N MET A 269 -4.63 -6.30 3.69
CA MET A 269 -3.69 -5.34 3.10
C MET A 269 -3.30 -5.71 1.66
N LEU A 270 -4.05 -6.62 1.04
CA LEU A 270 -3.83 -6.98 -0.36
C LEU A 270 -4.40 -5.89 -1.27
N ASP A 271 -3.59 -5.44 -2.22
CA ASP A 271 -3.99 -4.49 -3.27
C ASP A 271 -4.52 -5.21 -4.52
N GLU A 272 -4.09 -6.45 -4.73
CA GLU A 272 -4.43 -7.27 -5.88
C GLU A 272 -4.52 -8.74 -5.48
N VAL A 273 -5.43 -9.48 -6.10
CA VAL A 273 -5.57 -10.93 -5.95
C VAL A 273 -5.67 -11.59 -7.32
N MET A 274 -5.20 -12.82 -7.42
CA MET A 274 -5.37 -13.65 -8.61
C MET A 274 -6.60 -14.55 -8.44
N VAL A 275 -7.63 -14.32 -9.23
CA VAL A 275 -8.87 -15.10 -9.18
C VAL A 275 -8.85 -16.14 -10.28
N MET A 276 -9.18 -17.38 -9.95
CA MET A 276 -9.25 -18.46 -10.93
C MET A 276 -10.34 -18.19 -11.97
N LYS A 277 -9.96 -18.33 -13.23
CA LYS A 277 -10.87 -18.29 -14.38
C LYS A 277 -11.86 -19.45 -14.32
N ARG A 278 -12.83 -19.33 -15.16
CA ARG A 278 -13.89 -20.33 -15.35
C ARG A 278 -13.35 -21.64 -15.91
#